data_e96682b3accab33e3e608fc058776992
#
_entry.id   e96682b3accab33e3e608fc058776992
#
_cell.length_a   1.000
_cell.length_b   1.000
_cell.length_c   1.000
_cell.angle_alpha   90.00
_cell.angle_beta   90.00
_cell.angle_gamma   90.00
#
_symmetry.space_group_name_H-M   'P 1'
#
loop_
_entity.id
_entity.type
_entity.pdbx_description
1 polymer ?
#
loop_
_entity_poly.entity_id
_entity_poly.type
_entity_poly.pdbx_seq_one_letter_code
_entity_poly.pdbx_strand_id
1 'polypeptide(L)'
;MEKKKFLFVSALCALMAMPFVSCSDDDDPKPEIPGEQETTGVYILNAGKMNSNNATLDYYNPETKDLTTKVFSSINGCGLGDTANDMLIYGSKMYIAVSTSASIE
;
A
#
# COMPACT_ATOMS: atom_id res chain seq x y z
N MET A 1 59.05 -0.22 -12.80
CA MET A 1 58.49 -0.12 -11.45
C MET A 1 57.52 1.05 -11.26
N GLU A 2 57.84 2.19 -11.78
CA GLU A 2 56.95 3.34 -11.72
C GLU A 2 55.57 3.14 -12.40
N LYS A 3 55.58 2.42 -13.52
CA LYS A 3 54.36 2.08 -14.22
C LYS A 3 53.41 1.21 -13.41
N LYS A 4 53.92 0.33 -12.60
CA LYS A 4 53.10 -0.52 -11.71
C LYS A 4 52.47 0.28 -10.59
N LYS A 5 53.16 1.22 -10.04
CA LYS A 5 52.62 2.12 -9.00
C LYS A 5 51.53 3.03 -9.58
N PHE A 6 51.73 3.51 -10.77
CA PHE A 6 50.75 4.35 -11.45
C PHE A 6 49.46 3.59 -11.77
N LEU A 7 49.58 2.36 -12.24
CA LEU A 7 48.43 1.50 -12.48
C LEU A 7 47.66 1.19 -11.21
N PHE A 8 48.38 1.02 -10.14
CA PHE A 8 47.77 0.77 -8.81
C PHE A 8 46.96 1.96 -8.32
N VAL A 9 47.46 3.15 -8.48
CA VAL A 9 46.76 4.37 -8.11
C VAL A 9 45.52 4.59 -8.96
N SER A 10 45.59 4.31 -10.24
CA SER A 10 44.44 4.45 -11.10
C SER A 10 43.36 3.40 -10.82
N ALA A 11 43.74 2.20 -10.44
CA ALA A 11 42.81 1.17 -10.02
C ALA A 11 42.11 1.55 -8.71
N LEU A 12 42.83 2.15 -7.80
CA LEU A 12 42.27 2.65 -6.54
C LEU A 12 41.25 3.77 -6.76
N CYS A 13 41.55 4.68 -7.67
CA CYS A 13 40.61 5.73 -8.04
C CYS A 13 39.33 5.18 -8.68
N ALA A 14 39.45 4.15 -9.48
CA ALA A 14 38.28 3.51 -10.07
C ALA A 14 37.39 2.84 -9.02
N LEU A 15 37.99 2.25 -8.00
CA LEU A 15 37.24 1.65 -6.89
C LEU A 15 36.52 2.69 -6.03
N MET A 16 37.11 3.85 -5.86
CA MET A 16 36.47 4.93 -5.13
C MET A 16 35.29 5.56 -5.87
N ALA A 17 35.34 5.56 -7.18
CA ALA A 17 34.22 6.08 -7.97
C ALA A 17 32.98 5.18 -7.90
N MET A 18 33.16 3.88 -7.73
CA MET A 18 32.03 2.95 -7.63
C MET A 18 31.10 3.19 -6.45
N PRO A 19 31.60 3.40 -5.23
CA PRO A 19 30.74 3.72 -4.10
C PRO A 19 29.89 4.97 -4.29
N PHE A 20 30.41 5.95 -4.99
CA PHE A 20 29.65 7.15 -5.30
C PHE A 20 28.50 6.91 -6.25
N VAL A 21 28.69 6.06 -7.22
CA VAL A 21 27.64 5.68 -8.15
C VAL A 21 26.55 4.90 -7.44
N SER A 22 26.91 4.01 -6.54
CA SER A 22 25.91 3.27 -5.77
C SER A 22 25.22 4.15 -4.72
N CYS A 23 25.87 5.19 -4.24
CA CYS A 23 25.21 6.14 -3.35
C CYS A 23 24.29 7.10 -4.10
N SER A 24 24.56 7.40 -5.34
CA SER A 24 23.64 8.18 -6.17
C SER A 24 22.44 7.35 -6.65
N ASP A 25 22.54 6.07 -6.57
CA ASP A 25 21.41 5.16 -6.68
C ASP A 25 20.49 5.23 -5.47
N ASP A 26 20.79 6.07 -4.54
CA ASP A 26 19.85 6.56 -3.55
C ASP A 26 18.65 7.26 -4.17
N ASP A 27 18.41 7.04 -5.40
CA ASP A 27 17.09 7.17 -5.93
C ASP A 27 16.16 6.37 -5.05
N ASP A 28 16.14 6.81 -3.82
CA ASP A 28 15.44 6.19 -2.75
C ASP A 28 15.44 4.67 -2.91
N PRO A 29 16.34 3.94 -2.28
CA PRO A 29 15.91 2.63 -1.92
C PRO A 29 14.64 2.87 -1.14
N LYS A 30 13.56 2.85 -1.84
CA LYS A 30 12.26 2.64 -1.28
C LYS A 30 12.51 1.57 -0.23
N PRO A 31 12.37 1.86 1.06
CA PRO A 31 12.61 0.84 2.05
C PRO A 31 11.76 -0.34 1.62
N GLU A 32 12.42 -1.39 1.22
CA GLU A 32 11.73 -2.64 1.00
C GLU A 32 11.15 -3.00 2.35
N ILE A 33 9.93 -2.61 2.54
CA ILE A 33 9.16 -3.06 3.69
C ILE A 33 9.02 -4.54 3.47
N PRO A 34 9.61 -5.38 4.34
CA PRO A 34 9.45 -6.81 4.21
C PRO A 34 7.96 -7.13 4.19
N GLY A 35 7.45 -7.59 3.06
CA GLY A 35 6.04 -7.87 2.87
C GLY A 35 5.27 -6.81 2.09
N GLU A 36 5.93 -6.01 1.27
CA GLU A 36 5.23 -5.22 0.26
C GLU A 36 4.45 -6.17 -0.63
N GLN A 37 3.19 -6.32 -0.29
CA GLN A 37 2.26 -7.08 -1.11
C GLN A 37 1.90 -6.22 -2.32
N GLU A 38 2.01 -6.80 -3.50
CA GLU A 38 1.44 -6.20 -4.68
C GLU A 38 -0.02 -5.89 -4.43
N THR A 39 -0.44 -4.70 -4.80
CA THR A 39 -1.84 -4.32 -4.69
C THR A 39 -2.67 -5.18 -5.63
N THR A 40 -3.36 -6.15 -5.09
CA THR A 40 -4.22 -7.06 -5.86
C THR A 40 -5.63 -6.54 -6.04
N GLY A 41 -5.99 -5.52 -5.28
CA GLY A 41 -7.32 -4.91 -5.37
C GLY A 41 -7.45 -3.65 -4.56
N VAL A 42 -8.58 -2.99 -4.72
CA VAL A 42 -8.91 -1.73 -4.06
C VAL A 42 -10.26 -1.85 -3.37
N TYR A 43 -10.30 -1.54 -2.09
CA TYR A 43 -11.55 -1.39 -1.38
C TYR A 43 -12.06 0.04 -1.49
N ILE A 44 -13.34 0.20 -1.73
CA ILE A 44 -14.01 1.47 -1.88
C ILE A 44 -15.08 1.58 -0.81
N LEU A 45 -14.86 2.48 0.14
CA LEU A 45 -15.81 2.73 1.21
C LEU A 45 -16.78 3.83 0.80
N ASN A 46 -18.04 3.49 0.75
CA ASN A 46 -19.11 4.43 0.45
C ASN A 46 -19.84 4.83 1.73
N ALA A 47 -19.78 6.09 2.07
CA ALA A 47 -20.42 6.60 3.29
C ALA A 47 -21.94 6.42 3.26
N GLY A 48 -22.53 6.45 2.11
CA GLY A 48 -23.96 6.48 1.98
C GLY A 48 -24.56 7.84 2.35
N LYS A 49 -25.86 7.87 2.50
CA LYS A 49 -26.59 9.06 2.92
C LYS A 49 -26.85 8.98 4.42
N MET A 50 -26.59 10.06 5.13
CA MET A 50 -26.84 10.16 6.56
C MET A 50 -28.30 9.81 6.90
N ASN A 51 -28.50 9.04 7.93
CA ASN A 51 -29.78 8.51 8.39
C ASN A 51 -30.50 7.57 7.41
N SER A 52 -29.76 7.01 6.44
CA SER A 52 -30.33 6.06 5.48
C SER A 52 -29.84 4.63 5.69
N ASN A 53 -28.89 4.43 6.59
CA ASN A 53 -28.33 3.11 6.92
C ASN A 53 -27.89 2.34 5.66
N ASN A 54 -27.24 3.02 4.75
CA ASN A 54 -26.91 2.50 3.42
C ASN A 54 -25.42 2.65 3.05
N ALA A 55 -24.54 2.74 4.02
CA ALA A 55 -23.11 2.66 3.79
C ALA A 55 -22.74 1.28 3.19
N THR A 56 -21.80 1.26 2.29
CA THR A 56 -21.38 0.02 1.63
C THR A 56 -19.86 -0.04 1.48
N LEU A 57 -19.36 -1.24 1.35
CA LEU A 57 -17.98 -1.51 0.98
C LEU A 57 -17.97 -2.28 -0.34
N ASP A 58 -17.25 -1.76 -1.30
CA ASP A 58 -17.07 -2.38 -2.60
C ASP A 58 -15.62 -2.82 -2.78
N TYR A 59 -15.40 -3.77 -3.66
CA TYR A 59 -14.07 -4.25 -4.00
C TYR A 59 -13.85 -4.21 -5.51
N TYR A 60 -12.76 -3.58 -5.93
CA TYR A 60 -12.37 -3.50 -7.32
C TYR A 60 -11.09 -4.29 -7.57
N ASN A 61 -11.11 -5.18 -8.54
CA ASN A 61 -9.93 -5.90 -9.00
C ASN A 61 -9.40 -5.25 -10.28
N PRO A 62 -8.24 -4.60 -10.25
CA PRO A 62 -7.69 -3.91 -11.41
C PRO A 62 -7.19 -4.85 -12.51
N GLU A 63 -6.86 -6.09 -12.19
CA GLU A 63 -6.42 -7.07 -13.20
C GLU A 63 -7.58 -7.54 -14.06
N THR A 64 -8.68 -7.92 -13.42
CA THR A 64 -9.87 -8.41 -14.10
C THR A 64 -10.84 -7.29 -14.47
N LYS A 65 -10.65 -6.09 -13.89
CA LYS A 65 -11.56 -4.94 -14.01
C LYS A 65 -12.97 -5.22 -13.48
N ASP A 66 -13.08 -6.18 -12.57
CA ASP A 66 -14.36 -6.52 -11.94
C ASP A 66 -14.58 -5.67 -10.69
N LEU A 67 -15.79 -5.15 -10.57
CA LEU A 67 -16.28 -4.47 -9.39
C LEU A 67 -17.29 -5.36 -8.67
N THR A 68 -16.99 -5.71 -7.43
CA THR A 68 -17.92 -6.42 -6.56
C THR A 68 -18.49 -5.44 -5.55
N THR A 69 -19.79 -5.23 -5.59
CA THR A 69 -20.47 -4.29 -4.70
C THR A 69 -20.94 -4.97 -3.42
N LYS A 70 -21.03 -4.19 -2.34
CA LYS A 70 -21.59 -4.63 -1.06
C LYS A 70 -20.90 -5.85 -0.47
N VAL A 71 -19.57 -5.91 -0.57
CA VAL A 71 -18.81 -7.07 -0.08
C VAL A 71 -18.94 -7.27 1.42
N PHE A 72 -19.09 -6.21 2.20
CA PHE A 72 -19.27 -6.34 3.65
C PHE A 72 -20.55 -7.09 3.99
N SER A 73 -21.67 -6.69 3.45
CA SER A 73 -22.95 -7.36 3.72
C SER A 73 -23.00 -8.77 3.16
N SER A 74 -22.35 -9.00 2.04
CA SER A 74 -22.22 -10.33 1.44
C SER A 74 -21.46 -11.33 2.35
N ILE A 75 -20.40 -10.87 2.99
CA ILE A 75 -19.56 -11.71 3.85
C ILE A 75 -20.16 -11.84 5.25
N ASN A 76 -20.71 -10.78 5.81
CA ASN A 76 -21.13 -10.72 7.20
C ASN A 76 -22.64 -10.95 7.41
N GLY A 77 -23.43 -10.94 6.35
CA GLY A 77 -24.86 -11.17 6.43
C GLY A 77 -25.66 -10.02 7.03
N CYS A 78 -25.05 -8.85 7.19
CA CYS A 78 -25.71 -7.63 7.69
C CYS A 78 -25.17 -6.40 6.98
N GLY A 79 -25.93 -5.29 7.04
CA GLY A 79 -25.49 -4.03 6.47
C GLY A 79 -24.31 -3.43 7.23
N LEU A 80 -23.52 -2.60 6.55
CA LEU A 80 -22.37 -1.93 7.16
C LEU A 80 -22.81 -0.87 8.19
N GLY A 81 -23.95 -0.28 8.01
CA GLY A 81 -24.49 0.74 8.91
C GLY A 81 -24.70 2.08 8.25
N ASP A 82 -24.75 3.12 9.07
CA ASP A 82 -25.05 4.46 8.63
C ASP A 82 -23.82 5.37 8.70
N THR A 83 -23.45 5.94 7.58
CA THR A 83 -22.36 6.89 7.42
C THR A 83 -20.99 6.29 7.80
N ALA A 84 -20.49 5.42 6.96
CA ALA A 84 -19.12 4.95 7.06
C ALA A 84 -18.14 6.10 6.77
N ASN A 85 -17.14 6.25 7.59
CA ASN A 85 -16.30 7.44 7.59
C ASN A 85 -14.83 7.16 7.31
N ASP A 86 -14.32 6.04 7.77
CA ASP A 86 -12.92 5.69 7.63
C ASP A 86 -12.72 4.17 7.66
N MET A 87 -11.63 3.70 7.10
CA MET A 87 -11.26 2.30 7.16
C MET A 87 -9.75 2.14 7.28
N LEU A 88 -9.34 1.10 7.99
CA LEU A 88 -7.94 0.75 8.20
C LEU A 88 -7.78 -0.75 8.09
N ILE A 89 -6.76 -1.16 7.34
CA ILE A 89 -6.34 -2.56 7.32
C ILE A 89 -5.14 -2.71 8.25
N TYR A 90 -5.28 -3.61 9.22
CA TYR A 90 -4.22 -3.94 10.15
C TYR A 90 -4.10 -5.46 10.28
N GLY A 91 -2.93 -5.98 9.92
CA GLY A 91 -2.72 -7.43 9.85
C GLY A 91 -3.66 -8.08 8.83
N SER A 92 -4.43 -9.05 9.25
CA SER A 92 -5.40 -9.77 8.43
C SER A 92 -6.83 -9.25 8.55
N LYS A 93 -7.02 -8.12 9.21
CA LYS A 93 -8.36 -7.57 9.49
C LYS A 93 -8.51 -6.17 8.93
N MET A 94 -9.73 -5.84 8.55
CA MET A 94 -10.15 -4.50 8.21
C MET A 94 -11.07 -3.98 9.31
N TYR A 95 -10.83 -2.76 9.72
CA TYR A 95 -11.65 -2.03 10.69
C TYR A 95 -12.32 -0.86 9.98
N ILE A 96 -13.60 -0.72 10.14
CA ILE A 96 -14.39 0.32 9.49
C ILE A 96 -15.11 1.12 10.56
N ALA A 97 -14.86 2.42 10.59
CA ALA A 97 -15.55 3.34 11.49
C ALA A 97 -16.85 3.81 10.86
N VAL A 98 -17.95 3.58 11.55
CA VAL A 98 -19.30 3.93 11.10
C VAL A 98 -19.88 4.95 12.06
N SER A 99 -19.75 6.22 11.71
CA SER A 99 -19.91 7.33 12.66
C SER A 99 -21.34 7.51 13.17
N THR A 100 -22.32 7.46 12.31
CA THR A 100 -23.72 7.64 12.72
C THR A 100 -24.27 6.44 13.49
N SER A 101 -23.80 5.25 13.14
CA SER A 101 -24.12 4.04 13.91
C SER A 101 -23.30 3.93 15.20
N ALA A 102 -22.26 4.75 15.36
CA ALA A 102 -21.34 4.73 16.50
C ALA A 102 -20.72 3.33 16.73
N SER A 103 -20.37 2.66 15.64
CA SER A 103 -19.80 1.32 15.68
C SER A 103 -18.47 1.23 14.93
N ILE A 104 -17.72 0.20 15.27
CA ILE A 104 -16.55 -0.24 14.51
C ILE A 104 -16.82 -1.68 14.09
N GLU A 105 -16.78 -1.92 12.80
CA GLU A 105 -16.99 -3.21 12.16
C GLU A 105 -15.68 -3.86 11.68
#